data_a013db516c36cadc0265cd1a02ca7f5c
#
_entry.id   a013db516c36cadc0265cd1a02ca7f5c
#
_cell.length_a   1.000
_cell.length_b   1.000
_cell.length_c   1.000
_cell.angle_alpha   90.00
_cell.angle_beta   90.00
_cell.angle_gamma   90.00
#
_symmetry.space_group_name_H-M   'P 1'
#
loop_
_entity.id
_entity.type
_entity.pdbx_description
1 polymer ?
#
loop_
_entity_poly.entity_id
_entity_poly.type
_entity_poly.pdbx_seq_one_letter_code
_entity_poly.pdbx_strand_id
1 'polypeptide(L)'
;GPNEPVTLVWNNGNGITFKKIIELDNKYLFKITQQVQNNSSQPVELYPYGQITRNKIPDDIQNFYISHEGFIGVFDEELKEDDYEDIKEKKIVREANEGWLGITDKYWIAAIVPKTEENFKSTFLYKNAYKANYILNSPTIINPSSTNSSLSRLFVAAKEVNTIDTYAAE
;
A
#
# COMPACT_ATOMS: atom_id res chain seq x y z
N GLY A 1 18.67 -7.65 4.73
CA GLY A 1 18.76 -6.76 5.89
C GLY A 1 18.71 -5.29 5.48
N PRO A 2 18.73 -4.33 6.41
CA PRO A 2 18.88 -2.92 6.08
C PRO A 2 20.06 -2.71 5.12
N ASN A 3 19.88 -1.88 4.08
CA ASN A 3 20.87 -1.60 3.02
C ASN A 3 21.16 -2.75 2.03
N GLU A 4 20.42 -3.84 2.07
CA GLU A 4 20.52 -4.93 1.08
C GLU A 4 19.16 -5.09 0.38
N PRO A 5 18.96 -4.50 -0.81
CA PRO A 5 17.72 -4.62 -1.55
C PRO A 5 17.40 -6.06 -1.94
N VAL A 6 16.15 -6.45 -1.80
CA VAL A 6 15.63 -7.71 -2.32
C VAL A 6 14.88 -7.45 -3.61
N THR A 7 15.24 -8.14 -4.67
CA THR A 7 14.56 -8.03 -5.97
C THR A 7 13.83 -9.31 -6.30
N LEU A 8 12.51 -9.21 -6.44
CA LEU A 8 11.65 -10.25 -6.97
C LEU A 8 11.41 -10.00 -8.45
N VAL A 9 11.56 -11.03 -9.28
CA VAL A 9 11.42 -10.93 -10.74
C VAL A 9 10.38 -11.94 -11.23
N TRP A 10 9.46 -11.47 -12.06
CA TRP A 10 8.49 -12.32 -12.73
C TRP A 10 8.36 -11.94 -14.21
N ASN A 11 8.37 -12.92 -15.09
CA ASN A 11 8.16 -12.75 -16.53
C ASN A 11 6.82 -13.40 -16.93
N ASN A 12 5.99 -12.68 -17.67
CA ASN A 12 4.69 -13.16 -18.09
C ASN A 12 4.70 -14.11 -19.30
N GLY A 13 5.88 -14.40 -19.87
CA GLY A 13 6.03 -15.22 -21.06
C GLY A 13 5.75 -14.50 -22.39
N ASN A 14 5.23 -13.27 -22.35
CA ASN A 14 4.83 -12.47 -23.52
C ASN A 14 5.65 -11.18 -23.65
N GLY A 15 6.89 -11.20 -23.20
CA GLY A 15 7.82 -10.07 -23.34
C GLY A 15 7.73 -9.01 -22.24
N ILE A 16 6.89 -9.19 -21.22
CA ILE A 16 6.80 -8.26 -20.08
C ILE A 16 7.48 -8.87 -18.86
N THR A 17 8.43 -8.13 -18.31
CA THR A 17 9.12 -8.51 -17.06
C THR A 17 8.76 -7.52 -15.96
N PHE A 18 8.25 -8.05 -14.85
CA PHE A 18 7.95 -7.29 -13.63
C PHE A 18 9.05 -7.52 -12.60
N LYS A 19 9.51 -6.43 -11.98
CA LYS A 19 10.44 -6.48 -10.86
C LYS A 19 9.84 -5.72 -9.68
N LYS A 20 9.96 -6.29 -8.50
CA LYS A 20 9.67 -5.60 -7.25
C LYS A 20 10.94 -5.52 -6.44
N ILE A 21 11.45 -4.31 -6.26
CA ILE A 21 12.65 -4.03 -5.50
C ILE A 21 12.21 -3.52 -4.13
N ILE A 22 12.65 -4.18 -3.07
CA ILE A 22 12.27 -3.90 -1.70
C ILE A 22 13.53 -3.50 -0.94
N GLU A 23 13.54 -2.28 -0.43
CA GLU A 23 14.59 -1.71 0.40
C GLU A 23 14.01 -1.45 1.79
N LEU A 24 14.73 -1.76 2.84
CA LEU A 24 14.32 -1.52 4.23
C LEU A 24 15.30 -0.53 4.87
N ASP A 25 14.77 0.51 5.49
CA ASP A 25 15.57 1.41 6.29
C ASP A 25 15.74 0.92 7.76
N ASN A 26 16.43 1.71 8.56
CA ASN A 26 16.68 1.38 9.97
C ASN A 26 15.48 1.66 10.90
N LYS A 27 14.37 2.18 10.37
CA LYS A 27 13.17 2.57 11.11
C LYS A 27 11.92 1.82 10.65
N TYR A 28 12.10 0.64 10.00
CA TYR A 28 11.02 -0.23 9.52
C TYR A 28 10.15 0.36 8.39
N LEU A 29 10.68 1.35 7.64
CA LEU A 29 10.07 1.82 6.41
C LEU A 29 10.62 1.01 5.23
N PHE A 30 9.73 0.38 4.50
CA PHE A 30 10.05 -0.31 3.27
C PHE A 30 9.81 0.63 2.09
N LYS A 31 10.82 0.84 1.28
CA LYS A 31 10.70 1.46 -0.03
C LYS A 31 10.45 0.37 -1.06
N ILE A 32 9.36 0.44 -1.78
CA ILE A 32 8.95 -0.58 -2.74
C ILE A 32 8.92 0.05 -4.14
N THR A 33 9.86 -0.36 -4.99
CA THR A 33 9.89 0.04 -6.39
C THR A 33 9.29 -1.07 -7.25
N GLN A 34 8.18 -0.78 -7.91
CA GLN A 34 7.56 -1.64 -8.91
C GLN A 34 8.09 -1.21 -10.28
N GLN A 35 8.87 -2.06 -10.91
CA GLN A 35 9.47 -1.79 -12.22
C GLN A 35 8.90 -2.76 -13.26
N VAL A 36 8.57 -2.24 -14.43
CA VAL A 36 8.11 -3.04 -15.57
C VAL A 36 8.98 -2.75 -16.78
N GLN A 37 9.51 -3.82 -17.38
CA GLN A 37 10.25 -3.79 -18.63
C GLN A 37 9.39 -4.42 -19.73
N ASN A 38 9.18 -3.69 -20.81
CA ASN A 38 8.43 -4.14 -21.97
C ASN A 38 9.38 -4.49 -23.12
N ASN A 39 9.60 -5.77 -23.36
CA ASN A 39 10.35 -6.32 -24.50
C ASN A 39 9.40 -6.87 -25.58
N SER A 40 8.10 -6.59 -25.50
CA SER A 40 7.15 -6.94 -26.57
C SER A 40 7.16 -5.90 -27.69
N SER A 41 6.42 -6.16 -28.76
CA SER A 41 6.29 -5.25 -29.91
C SER A 41 5.20 -4.20 -29.76
N GLN A 42 4.41 -4.23 -28.67
CA GLN A 42 3.29 -3.33 -28.44
C GLN A 42 3.45 -2.57 -27.12
N PRO A 43 2.97 -1.33 -27.02
CA PRO A 43 2.90 -0.64 -25.74
C PRO A 43 1.94 -1.37 -24.79
N VAL A 44 2.24 -1.31 -23.49
CA VAL A 44 1.37 -1.82 -22.43
C VAL A 44 0.98 -0.69 -21.49
N GLU A 45 -0.28 -0.71 -21.06
CA GLU A 45 -0.85 0.23 -20.13
C GLU A 45 -1.11 -0.48 -18.80
N LEU A 46 -0.52 0.03 -17.72
CA LEU A 46 -0.59 -0.59 -16.39
C LEU A 46 -0.86 0.47 -15.33
N TYR A 47 -1.60 0.07 -14.31
CA TYR A 47 -1.88 0.90 -13.15
C TYR A 47 -1.08 0.41 -11.95
N PRO A 48 -0.21 1.24 -11.36
CA PRO A 48 0.43 0.91 -10.10
C PRO A 48 -0.58 0.62 -9.00
N TYR A 49 -0.34 -0.46 -8.25
CA TYR A 49 -1.27 -1.00 -7.27
C TYR A 49 -0.54 -1.54 -6.06
N GLY A 50 -1.13 -1.38 -4.87
CA GLY A 50 -0.65 -1.99 -3.64
C GLY A 50 -1.79 -2.45 -2.75
N GLN A 51 -1.55 -3.49 -1.94
CA GLN A 51 -2.55 -4.08 -1.06
C GLN A 51 -1.93 -4.61 0.24
N ILE A 52 -2.61 -4.35 1.34
CA ILE A 52 -2.46 -5.03 2.61
C ILE A 52 -3.63 -6.00 2.76
N THR A 53 -3.32 -7.23 3.16
CA THR A 53 -4.35 -8.26 3.39
C THR A 53 -4.25 -8.79 4.81
N ARG A 54 -5.41 -8.88 5.48
CA ARG A 54 -5.57 -9.50 6.78
C ARG A 54 -6.61 -10.62 6.72
N ASN A 55 -6.19 -11.83 7.06
CA ASN A 55 -7.05 -13.01 6.90
C ASN A 55 -8.14 -13.11 7.98
N LYS A 56 -7.84 -12.67 9.20
CA LYS A 56 -8.75 -12.76 10.35
C LYS A 56 -8.76 -11.48 11.15
N ILE A 57 -9.89 -11.19 11.77
CA ILE A 57 -9.98 -10.21 12.84
C ILE A 57 -9.17 -10.74 14.03
N PRO A 58 -8.43 -9.90 14.79
CA PRO A 58 -7.78 -10.33 16.03
C PRO A 58 -8.80 -10.90 17.02
N ASP A 59 -8.45 -12.01 17.67
CA ASP A 59 -9.34 -12.65 18.66
C ASP A 59 -9.53 -11.82 19.94
N ASP A 60 -8.65 -10.82 20.14
CA ASP A 60 -8.57 -9.95 21.33
C ASP A 60 -8.96 -8.50 21.04
N ILE A 61 -9.75 -8.24 19.99
CA ILE A 61 -10.33 -6.91 19.77
C ILE A 61 -11.11 -6.49 21.03
N GLN A 62 -10.56 -5.50 21.71
CA GLN A 62 -11.22 -4.84 22.80
C GLN A 62 -11.71 -3.50 22.27
N ASN A 63 -13.02 -3.36 22.10
CA ASN A 63 -13.70 -2.07 21.84
C ASN A 63 -13.50 -1.07 23.00
N PHE A 64 -12.31 -1.02 23.58
CA PHE A 64 -11.94 -0.10 24.63
C PHE A 64 -11.22 1.11 24.02
N TYR A 65 -11.75 2.24 24.21
CA TYR A 65 -11.51 3.63 23.86
C TYR A 65 -10.05 4.16 23.74
N ILE A 66 -9.00 3.34 23.68
CA ILE A 66 -7.64 3.85 23.76
C ILE A 66 -6.92 3.85 22.40
N SER A 67 -7.36 3.03 21.44
CA SER A 67 -6.70 2.93 20.12
C SER A 67 -7.62 2.26 19.12
N HIS A 68 -7.80 2.87 17.95
CA HIS A 68 -8.56 2.27 16.86
C HIS A 68 -7.91 0.96 16.39
N GLU A 69 -8.75 -0.06 16.15
CA GLU A 69 -8.37 -1.34 15.57
C GLU A 69 -9.27 -1.60 14.36
N GLY A 70 -8.69 -1.58 13.16
CA GLY A 70 -9.45 -1.66 11.93
C GLY A 70 -8.70 -1.08 10.73
N PHE A 71 -9.45 -0.49 9.84
CA PHE A 71 -8.90 0.24 8.70
C PHE A 71 -8.65 1.69 9.06
N ILE A 72 -7.55 2.22 8.58
CA ILE A 72 -7.14 3.58 8.89
C ILE A 72 -6.48 4.21 7.66
N GLY A 73 -6.59 5.51 7.52
CA GLY A 73 -5.87 6.24 6.48
C GLY A 73 -6.04 7.73 6.60
N VAL A 74 -5.14 8.46 5.99
CA VAL A 74 -5.25 9.90 5.78
C VAL A 74 -5.46 10.13 4.29
N PHE A 75 -6.45 10.93 3.94
CA PHE A 75 -6.85 11.24 2.59
C PHE A 75 -7.02 12.75 2.48
N ASP A 76 -6.14 13.44 1.74
CA ASP A 76 -6.13 14.90 1.61
C ASP A 76 -6.22 15.60 3.00
N GLU A 77 -5.28 15.24 3.91
CA GLU A 77 -5.16 15.71 5.29
C GLU A 77 -6.26 15.23 6.26
N GLU A 78 -7.28 14.51 5.81
CA GLU A 78 -8.34 13.99 6.66
C GLU A 78 -8.08 12.56 7.14
N LEU A 79 -8.00 12.34 8.46
CA LEU A 79 -7.96 11.01 9.07
C LEU A 79 -9.33 10.34 8.93
N LYS A 80 -9.32 9.09 8.47
CA LYS A 80 -10.50 8.21 8.39
C LYS A 80 -10.19 6.89 9.08
N GLU A 81 -11.12 6.47 9.89
CA GLU A 81 -11.11 5.22 10.63
C GLU A 81 -12.40 4.45 10.32
N ASP A 82 -12.28 3.18 9.95
CA ASP A 82 -13.40 2.31 9.62
C ASP A 82 -13.25 0.96 10.33
N ASP A 83 -14.29 0.51 10.99
CA ASP A 83 -14.27 -0.75 11.72
C ASP A 83 -14.35 -1.96 10.80
N TYR A 84 -13.86 -3.11 11.26
CA TYR A 84 -13.95 -4.37 10.50
C TYR A 84 -15.39 -4.76 10.16
N GLU A 85 -16.35 -4.45 11.03
CA GLU A 85 -17.76 -4.76 10.82
C GLU A 85 -18.33 -3.95 9.66
N ASP A 86 -18.05 -2.64 9.61
CA ASP A 86 -18.47 -1.77 8.51
C ASP A 86 -17.94 -2.27 7.15
N ILE A 87 -16.66 -2.66 7.12
CA ILE A 87 -16.01 -3.15 5.90
C ILE A 87 -16.55 -4.52 5.47
N LYS A 88 -17.01 -5.32 6.43
CA LYS A 88 -17.66 -6.61 6.13
C LYS A 88 -19.03 -6.42 5.49
N GLU A 89 -19.78 -5.39 5.89
CA GLU A 89 -21.08 -5.07 5.34
C GLU A 89 -20.99 -4.42 3.96
N LYS A 90 -20.08 -3.49 3.77
CA LYS A 90 -19.90 -2.77 2.50
C LYS A 90 -18.46 -2.39 2.24
N LYS A 91 -18.05 -2.40 0.97
CA LYS A 91 -16.78 -1.81 0.58
C LYS A 91 -16.82 -0.29 0.74
N ILE A 92 -15.73 0.30 1.18
CA ILE A 92 -15.54 1.75 1.26
C ILE A 92 -14.51 2.15 0.21
N VAL A 93 -14.84 3.17 -0.59
CA VAL A 93 -13.98 3.70 -1.64
C VAL A 93 -13.74 5.18 -1.37
N ARG A 94 -12.48 5.62 -1.45
CA ARG A 94 -12.07 7.03 -1.34
C ARG A 94 -11.10 7.36 -2.45
N GLU A 95 -11.17 8.58 -2.95
CA GLU A 95 -10.18 9.14 -3.87
C GLU A 95 -9.44 10.26 -3.15
N ALA A 96 -8.14 10.36 -3.36
CA ALA A 96 -7.29 11.37 -2.75
C ALA A 96 -6.14 11.76 -3.68
N ASN A 97 -5.63 12.98 -3.49
CA ASN A 97 -4.44 13.46 -4.18
C ASN A 97 -3.16 13.05 -3.44
N GLU A 98 -3.25 12.94 -2.12
CA GLU A 98 -2.16 12.54 -1.25
C GLU A 98 -2.67 11.78 -0.03
N GLY A 99 -1.77 11.13 0.69
CA GLY A 99 -2.08 10.43 1.92
C GLY A 99 -1.58 8.99 1.96
N TRP A 100 -2.16 8.23 2.86
CA TRP A 100 -1.79 6.83 3.09
C TRP A 100 -3.00 6.04 3.57
N LEU A 101 -2.91 4.71 3.50
CA LEU A 101 -3.96 3.79 3.92
C LEU A 101 -3.37 2.54 4.54
N GLY A 102 -4.10 1.91 5.45
CA GLY A 102 -3.59 0.75 6.14
C GLY A 102 -4.61 -0.01 6.97
N ILE A 103 -4.09 -0.95 7.72
CA ILE A 103 -4.80 -1.72 8.74
C ILE A 103 -4.01 -1.63 10.03
N THR A 104 -4.71 -1.43 11.12
CA THR A 104 -4.14 -1.28 12.43
C THR A 104 -4.79 -2.23 13.43
N ASP A 105 -3.99 -2.79 14.31
CA ASP A 105 -4.39 -3.62 15.44
C ASP A 105 -4.01 -2.90 16.75
N LYS A 106 -4.23 -3.58 17.86
CA LYS A 106 -3.90 -3.05 19.19
C LYS A 106 -2.45 -2.55 19.30
N TYR A 107 -1.49 -3.29 18.76
CA TYR A 107 -0.06 -3.02 18.93
C TYR A 107 0.69 -2.77 17.61
N TRP A 108 0.08 -3.04 16.48
CA TRP A 108 0.74 -3.01 15.17
C TRP A 108 -0.03 -2.19 14.17
N ILE A 109 0.69 -1.58 13.25
CA ILE A 109 0.14 -0.92 12.08
C ILE A 109 0.90 -1.38 10.83
N ALA A 110 0.15 -1.59 9.75
CA ALA A 110 0.70 -1.70 8.40
C ALA A 110 0.04 -0.64 7.54
N ALA A 111 0.83 0.26 6.97
CA ALA A 111 0.34 1.37 6.16
C ALA A 111 1.10 1.49 4.85
N ILE A 112 0.40 1.73 3.75
CA ILE A 112 0.99 2.01 2.44
C ILE A 112 0.82 3.49 2.15
N VAL A 113 1.92 4.12 1.74
CA VAL A 113 1.93 5.46 1.15
C VAL A 113 2.11 5.29 -0.34
N PRO A 114 1.08 5.56 -1.18
CA PRO A 114 1.22 5.59 -2.63
C PRO A 114 2.27 6.60 -3.07
N LYS A 115 2.62 6.57 -4.35
CA LYS A 115 3.50 7.59 -4.91
C LYS A 115 2.89 8.99 -4.69
N THR A 116 3.70 9.91 -4.19
CA THR A 116 3.32 11.31 -4.04
C THR A 116 3.09 11.97 -5.40
N GLU A 117 2.25 13.01 -5.44
CA GLU A 117 1.91 13.81 -6.64
C GLU A 117 1.07 13.06 -7.69
N GLU A 118 0.54 11.89 -7.37
CA GLU A 118 -0.39 11.15 -8.24
C GLU A 118 -1.65 10.77 -7.47
N ASN A 119 -2.80 11.16 -8.01
CA ASN A 119 -4.09 10.81 -7.44
C ASN A 119 -4.29 9.30 -7.40
N PHE A 120 -4.85 8.82 -6.32
CA PHE A 120 -5.13 7.40 -6.15
C PHE A 120 -6.55 7.16 -5.65
N LYS A 121 -7.04 5.98 -5.97
CA LYS A 121 -8.27 5.44 -5.42
C LYS A 121 -7.93 4.36 -4.39
N SER A 122 -8.38 4.57 -3.16
CA SER A 122 -8.32 3.60 -2.07
C SER A 122 -9.59 2.77 -2.02
N THR A 123 -9.47 1.51 -1.68
CA THR A 123 -10.61 0.64 -1.43
C THR A 123 -10.34 -0.24 -0.20
N PHE A 124 -11.25 -0.15 0.76
CA PHE A 124 -11.34 -1.07 1.89
C PHE A 124 -12.48 -2.06 1.64
N LEU A 125 -12.20 -3.34 1.72
CA LEU A 125 -13.19 -4.37 1.43
C LEU A 125 -12.91 -5.68 2.17
N TYR A 126 -13.99 -6.47 2.35
CA TYR A 126 -13.91 -7.86 2.76
C TYR A 126 -14.33 -8.79 1.60
N LYS A 127 -13.45 -9.70 1.24
CA LYS A 127 -13.75 -10.81 0.30
C LYS A 127 -12.84 -11.99 0.66
N ASN A 128 -13.35 -12.88 1.51
CA ASN A 128 -12.60 -13.98 2.13
C ASN A 128 -11.45 -13.52 3.05
N ALA A 129 -11.03 -12.27 2.95
CA ALA A 129 -10.06 -11.59 3.78
C ALA A 129 -10.34 -10.08 3.75
N TYR A 130 -9.89 -9.37 4.78
CA TYR A 130 -9.89 -7.92 4.84
C TYR A 130 -8.76 -7.37 3.99
N LYS A 131 -9.05 -6.36 3.17
CA LYS A 131 -8.10 -5.80 2.22
C LYS A 131 -8.17 -4.28 2.22
N ALA A 132 -7.03 -3.65 2.46
CA ALA A 132 -6.79 -2.23 2.19
C ALA A 132 -5.92 -2.14 0.93
N ASN A 133 -6.43 -1.53 -0.12
CA ASN A 133 -5.68 -1.39 -1.36
C ASN A 133 -5.80 0.01 -1.96
N TYR A 134 -4.82 0.35 -2.79
CA TYR A 134 -4.87 1.52 -3.65
C TYR A 134 -4.57 1.13 -5.10
N ILE A 135 -5.03 1.96 -6.02
CA ILE A 135 -4.65 1.98 -7.42
C ILE A 135 -4.44 3.44 -7.83
N LEU A 136 -3.37 3.74 -8.56
CA LEU A 136 -3.18 5.08 -9.10
C LEU A 136 -4.23 5.35 -10.19
N ASN A 137 -4.74 6.57 -10.24
CA ASN A 137 -5.79 6.93 -11.20
C ASN A 137 -5.26 7.08 -12.63
N SER A 138 -3.97 7.40 -12.77
CA SER A 138 -3.32 7.53 -14.07
C SER A 138 -2.57 6.24 -14.45
N PRO A 139 -2.75 5.73 -15.67
CA PRO A 139 -1.99 4.60 -16.14
C PRO A 139 -0.55 4.99 -16.48
N THR A 140 0.34 4.04 -16.34
CA THR A 140 1.70 4.12 -16.87
C THR A 140 1.75 3.40 -18.21
N ILE A 141 2.06 4.14 -19.28
CA ILE A 141 2.28 3.57 -20.61
C ILE A 141 3.75 3.21 -20.75
N ILE A 142 4.02 1.94 -21.08
CA ILE A 142 5.38 1.42 -21.24
C ILE A 142 5.54 0.98 -22.70
N ASN A 143 6.26 1.79 -23.47
CA ASN A 143 6.49 1.52 -24.88
C ASN A 143 7.39 0.30 -25.08
N PRO A 144 7.40 -0.31 -26.29
CA PRO A 144 8.36 -1.36 -26.66
C PRO A 144 9.80 -0.96 -26.35
N SER A 145 10.58 -1.91 -25.85
CA SER A 145 12.00 -1.74 -25.48
C SER A 145 12.25 -0.69 -24.38
N SER A 146 11.22 -0.34 -23.61
CA SER A 146 11.35 0.62 -22.50
C SER A 146 11.07 -0.01 -21.13
N THR A 147 11.46 0.73 -20.10
CA THR A 147 11.25 0.37 -18.70
C THR A 147 10.64 1.56 -17.99
N ASN A 148 9.67 1.29 -17.11
CA ASN A 148 9.09 2.31 -16.22
C ASN A 148 9.03 1.79 -14.79
N SER A 149 8.95 2.70 -13.82
CA SER A 149 8.92 2.37 -12.39
C SER A 149 7.95 3.26 -11.64
N SER A 150 7.28 2.67 -10.66
CA SER A 150 6.48 3.39 -9.67
C SER A 150 7.01 3.07 -8.28
N LEU A 151 7.05 4.09 -7.42
CA LEU A 151 7.50 3.99 -6.04
C LEU A 151 6.31 4.05 -5.09
N SER A 152 6.31 3.18 -4.10
CA SER A 152 5.46 3.31 -2.92
C SER A 152 6.28 3.03 -1.67
N ARG A 153 5.76 3.44 -0.51
CA ARG A 153 6.36 3.12 0.77
C ARG A 153 5.41 2.25 1.57
N LEU A 154 5.94 1.30 2.33
CA LEU A 154 5.18 0.47 3.26
C LEU A 154 5.81 0.61 4.64
N PHE A 155 5.03 1.08 5.59
CA PHE A 155 5.38 1.15 6.99
C PHE A 155 4.75 -0.04 7.72
N VAL A 156 5.55 -0.82 8.43
CA VAL A 156 5.07 -1.93 9.26
C VAL A 156 5.82 -1.89 10.58
N ALA A 157 5.15 -1.46 11.64
CA ALA A 157 5.79 -1.29 12.93
C ALA A 157 4.81 -1.46 14.10
N ALA A 158 5.38 -1.54 15.31
CA ALA A 158 4.61 -1.36 16.52
C ALA A 158 4.09 0.09 16.61
N LYS A 159 2.92 0.26 17.21
CA LYS A 159 2.32 1.58 17.47
C LYS A 159 3.07 2.32 18.58
N GLU A 160 4.28 2.78 18.28
CA GLU A 160 5.03 3.67 19.15
C GLU A 160 4.80 5.11 18.69
N VAL A 161 4.26 5.95 19.56
CA VAL A 161 3.89 7.35 19.28
C VAL A 161 5.05 8.11 18.61
N ASN A 162 6.26 7.98 19.14
CA ASN A 162 7.45 8.67 18.64
C ASN A 162 7.85 8.27 17.20
N THR A 163 7.53 7.05 16.79
CA THR A 163 7.88 6.54 15.45
C THR A 163 6.88 7.03 14.41
N ILE A 164 5.60 7.10 14.76
CA ILE A 164 4.55 7.58 13.86
C ILE A 164 4.73 9.07 13.57
N ASP A 165 5.01 9.88 14.60
CA ASP A 165 5.21 11.33 14.46
C ASP A 165 6.41 11.69 13.57
N THR A 166 7.46 10.85 13.55
CA THR A 166 8.64 11.08 12.69
C THR A 166 8.31 11.00 11.20
N TYR A 167 7.40 10.10 10.81
CA TYR A 167 7.02 9.90 9.41
C TYR A 167 5.82 10.75 8.96
N ALA A 168 5.08 11.32 9.89
CA ALA A 168 4.02 12.28 9.56
C ALA A 168 4.57 13.67 9.16
N ALA A 169 5.88 13.91 9.44
CA ALA A 169 6.55 15.19 9.17
C ALA A 169 7.42 15.16 7.88
N GLU A 170 7.56 14.01 7.21
CA GLU A 170 8.31 13.80 5.95
C GLU A 170 7.34 13.53 4.78
#